data_ad14f2d7402d18582b53cc1ca479c282
#
_entry.id   ad14f2d7402d18582b53cc1ca479c282
#
_cell.length_a   1.000
_cell.length_b   1.000
_cell.length_c   1.000
_cell.angle_alpha   90.00
_cell.angle_beta   90.00
_cell.angle_gamma   90.00
#
_symmetry.space_group_name_H-M   'P 1'
#
loop_
_entity.id
_entity.type
_entity.pdbx_description
1 polymer ?
#
loop_
_entity_poly.entity_id
_entity_poly.type
_entity_poly.pdbx_seq_one_letter_code
_entity_poly.pdbx_strand_id
1 'polypeptide(L)'
;RQQLKMKVVMVRDSDVDISLNRRAEIANNNNADIFISIHVNSSYKREAKGPETFFVSLNATDKESYELAMKENESYKEIEKKVETDELKMILWNMAQADYIRESSKLAEKIQAELNILMNTRNRGVKQAPFRVLMRASMPAVLVEVGFISNLKEAKMMKKNAFYRDAAMSIFKGLKKYINK
;
A
#
# COMPACT_ATOMS: atom_id res chain seq x y z
N ARG A 1 7.51 -14.88 9.60
CA ARG A 1 8.42 -15.77 8.82
C ARG A 1 8.13 -17.26 9.07
N GLN A 2 8.08 -17.69 10.32
CA GLN A 2 7.97 -19.13 10.65
C GLN A 2 6.60 -19.76 10.33
N GLN A 3 5.50 -18.99 10.40
CA GLN A 3 4.14 -19.53 10.22
C GLN A 3 3.72 -19.79 8.75
N LEU A 4 4.31 -19.09 7.77
CA LEU A 4 4.01 -19.28 6.35
C LEU A 4 5.18 -19.85 5.54
N LYS A 5 6.32 -20.13 6.16
CA LYS A 5 7.59 -20.53 5.50
C LYS A 5 8.01 -19.57 4.36
N MET A 6 7.70 -18.28 4.51
CA MET A 6 7.98 -17.25 3.50
C MET A 6 9.29 -16.53 3.81
N LYS A 7 10.05 -16.22 2.75
CA LYS A 7 11.16 -15.28 2.82
C LYS A 7 10.58 -13.86 2.86
N VAL A 8 10.97 -13.05 3.84
CA VAL A 8 10.59 -11.64 3.92
C VAL A 8 11.82 -10.77 3.67
N VAL A 9 11.75 -9.93 2.64
CA VAL A 9 12.74 -8.91 2.31
C VAL A 9 12.20 -7.58 2.81
N MET A 10 12.89 -7.00 3.79
CA MET A 10 12.57 -5.64 4.25
C MET A 10 13.22 -4.64 3.33
N VAL A 11 12.45 -3.69 2.77
CA VAL A 11 13.00 -2.60 1.95
C VAL A 11 13.88 -1.70 2.81
N ARG A 12 13.45 -1.45 4.06
CA ARG A 12 14.25 -0.77 5.10
C ARG A 12 13.92 -1.35 6.47
N ASP A 13 14.87 -1.36 7.37
CA ASP A 13 14.77 -1.85 8.75
C ASP A 13 15.28 -0.82 9.77
N SER A 14 15.58 0.39 9.31
CA SER A 14 16.05 1.53 10.09
C SER A 14 15.44 2.83 9.53
N ASP A 15 15.65 3.95 10.22
CA ASP A 15 15.17 5.27 9.81
C ASP A 15 16.08 5.86 8.72
N VAL A 16 15.92 5.32 7.52
CA VAL A 16 16.62 5.75 6.30
C VAL A 16 15.62 6.10 5.22
N ASP A 17 15.93 7.08 4.40
CA ASP A 17 15.12 7.40 3.24
C ASP A 17 15.52 6.54 2.03
N ILE A 18 14.50 5.95 1.38
CA ILE A 18 14.67 5.13 0.17
C ILE A 18 13.65 5.60 -0.85
N SER A 19 14.12 6.04 -2.02
CA SER A 19 13.26 6.53 -3.09
C SER A 19 12.20 5.51 -3.50
N LEU A 20 11.04 5.98 -3.99
CA LEU A 20 9.92 5.10 -4.39
C LEU A 20 10.34 4.09 -5.46
N ASN A 21 11.14 4.53 -6.42
CA ASN A 21 11.66 3.64 -7.46
C ASN A 21 12.54 2.55 -6.87
N ARG A 22 13.45 2.91 -5.96
CA ARG A 22 14.36 1.95 -5.33
C ARG A 22 13.62 0.90 -4.51
N ARG A 23 12.48 1.24 -3.88
CA ARG A 23 11.64 0.27 -3.16
C ARG A 23 11.10 -0.81 -4.10
N ALA A 24 10.57 -0.43 -5.27
CA ALA A 24 10.10 -1.39 -6.28
C ALA A 24 11.26 -2.21 -6.88
N GLU A 25 12.41 -1.57 -7.15
CA GLU A 25 13.61 -2.27 -7.63
C GLU A 25 14.09 -3.35 -6.66
N ILE A 26 14.10 -3.07 -5.35
CA ILE A 26 14.47 -4.07 -4.34
C ILE A 26 13.55 -5.28 -4.42
N ALA A 27 12.23 -5.06 -4.56
CA ALA A 27 11.27 -6.16 -4.71
C ALA A 27 11.51 -6.96 -5.99
N ASN A 28 11.65 -6.28 -7.13
CA ASN A 28 11.89 -6.90 -8.43
C ASN A 28 13.20 -7.71 -8.45
N ASN A 29 14.31 -7.13 -7.95
CA ASN A 29 15.64 -7.77 -7.94
C ASN A 29 15.71 -8.99 -6.97
N ASN A 30 14.79 -9.08 -6.00
CA ASN A 30 14.67 -10.24 -5.14
C ASN A 30 13.65 -11.26 -5.65
N ASN A 31 13.08 -11.08 -6.86
CA ASN A 31 12.02 -11.92 -7.42
C ASN A 31 10.87 -12.12 -6.40
N ALA A 32 10.43 -11.02 -5.78
CA ALA A 32 9.38 -11.09 -4.78
C ALA A 32 8.04 -11.48 -5.44
N ASP A 33 7.30 -12.39 -4.80
CA ASP A 33 5.97 -12.81 -5.27
C ASP A 33 4.89 -11.78 -4.92
N ILE A 34 5.12 -10.95 -3.91
CA ILE A 34 4.18 -9.94 -3.39
C ILE A 34 4.96 -8.75 -2.85
N PHE A 35 4.45 -7.54 -3.13
CA PHE A 35 4.96 -6.30 -2.56
C PHE A 35 3.88 -5.63 -1.69
N ILE A 36 4.22 -5.30 -0.45
CA ILE A 36 3.31 -4.61 0.49
C ILE A 36 4.01 -3.35 1.02
N SER A 37 3.45 -2.18 0.71
CA SER A 37 3.87 -0.89 1.25
C SER A 37 2.95 -0.53 2.43
N ILE A 38 3.50 -0.27 3.61
CA ILE A 38 2.72 0.02 4.83
C ILE A 38 2.93 1.49 5.19
N HIS A 39 1.81 2.20 5.33
CA HIS A 39 1.76 3.63 5.58
C HIS A 39 0.83 3.99 6.74
N VAL A 40 0.95 5.22 7.20
CA VAL A 40 0.02 5.88 8.14
C VAL A 40 -0.47 7.16 7.47
N ASN A 41 -1.76 7.20 7.16
CA ASN A 41 -2.38 8.29 6.43
C ASN A 41 -2.44 9.61 7.25
N SER A 42 -2.57 10.71 6.54
CA SER A 42 -2.84 12.02 7.13
C SER A 42 -3.81 12.80 6.24
N SER A 43 -4.92 13.25 6.83
CA SER A 43 -5.97 14.01 6.14
C SER A 43 -6.16 15.39 6.78
N TYR A 44 -6.55 16.38 5.97
CA TYR A 44 -7.02 17.67 6.49
C TYR A 44 -8.32 17.54 7.29
N LYS A 45 -9.15 16.50 6.99
CA LYS A 45 -10.34 16.14 7.75
C LYS A 45 -9.93 15.35 8.99
N ARG A 46 -9.82 16.00 10.14
CA ARG A 46 -9.37 15.39 11.40
C ARG A 46 -10.28 14.25 11.91
N GLU A 47 -11.51 14.18 11.44
CA GLU A 47 -12.46 13.09 11.70
C GLU A 47 -12.23 11.85 10.83
N ALA A 48 -11.39 11.94 9.76
CA ALA A 48 -11.03 10.79 8.95
C ALA A 48 -10.37 9.73 9.82
N LYS A 49 -10.80 8.48 9.68
CA LYS A 49 -10.34 7.34 10.48
C LYS A 49 -10.59 6.02 9.77
N GLY A 50 -9.91 4.99 10.23
CA GLY A 50 -10.03 3.62 9.74
C GLY A 50 -9.01 3.28 8.65
N PRO A 51 -8.66 1.99 8.52
CA PRO A 51 -7.71 1.53 7.51
C PRO A 51 -8.33 1.53 6.12
N GLU A 52 -7.47 1.69 5.12
CA GLU A 52 -7.82 1.53 3.71
C GLU A 52 -6.65 0.88 2.97
N THR A 53 -6.96 0.05 1.98
CA THR A 53 -5.95 -0.65 1.19
C THR A 53 -6.07 -0.27 -0.28
N PHE A 54 -4.94 0.07 -0.88
CA PHE A 54 -4.88 0.51 -2.26
C PHE A 54 -4.13 -0.48 -3.14
N PHE A 55 -4.58 -0.60 -4.38
CA PHE A 55 -3.79 -1.15 -5.48
C PHE A 55 -3.62 -0.09 -6.59
N VAL A 56 -2.68 -0.33 -7.50
CA VAL A 56 -2.34 0.66 -8.52
C VAL A 56 -3.38 0.72 -9.62
N SER A 57 -3.76 1.95 -10.01
CA SER A 57 -4.51 2.25 -11.24
C SER A 57 -4.23 3.70 -11.64
N LEU A 58 -4.29 3.98 -12.94
CA LEU A 58 -4.18 5.36 -13.45
C LEU A 58 -5.39 6.21 -13.05
N ASN A 59 -6.57 5.57 -12.92
CA ASN A 59 -7.80 6.20 -12.46
C ASN A 59 -7.98 5.95 -10.96
N ALA A 60 -8.08 7.00 -10.17
CA ALA A 60 -8.37 6.90 -8.75
C ALA A 60 -9.85 6.60 -8.50
N THR A 61 -10.16 5.88 -7.43
CA THR A 61 -11.53 5.57 -7.00
C THR A 61 -12.33 6.84 -6.69
N ASP A 62 -11.69 7.80 -6.05
CA ASP A 62 -12.28 9.09 -5.66
C ASP A 62 -11.20 10.18 -5.55
N LYS A 63 -11.64 11.42 -5.37
CA LYS A 63 -10.76 12.58 -5.24
C LYS A 63 -9.80 12.45 -4.04
N GLU A 64 -10.26 11.92 -2.90
CA GLU A 64 -9.40 11.74 -1.71
C GLU A 64 -8.26 10.75 -2.01
N SER A 65 -8.56 9.67 -2.73
CA SER A 65 -7.55 8.67 -3.15
C SER A 65 -6.53 9.26 -4.12
N TYR A 66 -6.98 10.12 -5.05
CA TYR A 66 -6.08 10.83 -5.96
C TYR A 66 -5.15 11.79 -5.21
N GLU A 67 -5.72 12.63 -4.34
CA GLU A 67 -4.96 13.60 -3.53
C GLU A 67 -3.92 12.90 -2.63
N LEU A 68 -4.29 11.77 -2.02
CA LEU A 68 -3.37 10.96 -1.24
C LEU A 68 -2.22 10.43 -2.11
N ALA A 69 -2.52 9.85 -3.27
CA ALA A 69 -1.48 9.34 -4.16
C ALA A 69 -0.54 10.45 -4.62
N MET A 70 -1.06 11.64 -4.94
CA MET A 70 -0.23 12.78 -5.31
C MET A 70 0.69 13.22 -4.16
N LYS A 71 0.17 13.29 -2.94
CA LYS A 71 0.94 13.64 -1.74
C LYS A 71 2.06 12.63 -1.47
N GLU A 72 1.77 11.34 -1.51
CA GLU A 72 2.77 10.29 -1.33
C GLU A 72 3.83 10.31 -2.45
N ASN A 73 3.41 10.59 -3.68
CA ASN A 73 4.32 10.73 -4.81
C ASN A 73 5.21 11.97 -4.71
N GLU A 74 4.70 13.07 -4.10
CA GLU A 74 5.42 14.36 -3.94
C GLU A 74 6.49 14.32 -2.86
N SER A 75 6.30 13.51 -1.83
CA SER A 75 7.26 13.37 -0.73
C SER A 75 8.68 12.97 -1.18
N TYR A 76 8.84 12.60 -2.46
CA TYR A 76 10.09 12.13 -3.07
C TYR A 76 10.48 12.88 -4.35
N LYS A 77 9.92 14.08 -4.60
CA LYS A 77 10.14 14.85 -5.85
C LYS A 77 11.56 15.35 -6.07
N GLU A 78 12.42 15.39 -5.08
CA GLU A 78 13.75 15.98 -5.23
C GLU A 78 14.73 15.14 -6.08
N ILE A 79 14.40 13.89 -6.42
CA ILE A 79 15.34 12.96 -7.05
C ILE A 79 14.92 12.54 -8.47
N GLU A 80 13.70 12.82 -8.92
CA GLU A 80 13.22 12.34 -10.22
C GLU A 80 12.88 13.47 -11.20
N LYS A 81 13.68 13.57 -12.29
CA LYS A 81 13.32 14.38 -13.47
C LYS A 81 11.92 13.99 -13.96
N LYS A 82 11.10 14.99 -14.33
CA LYS A 82 9.79 14.84 -14.99
C LYS A 82 9.83 13.66 -15.98
N VAL A 83 9.13 12.59 -15.66
CA VAL A 83 8.76 11.60 -16.67
C VAL A 83 7.55 12.19 -17.38
N GLU A 84 7.71 12.64 -18.61
CA GLU A 84 6.61 12.96 -19.49
C GLU A 84 5.72 11.70 -19.61
N THR A 85 4.50 11.81 -19.17
CA THR A 85 3.51 10.73 -19.28
C THR A 85 2.94 10.72 -20.68
N ASP A 86 3.55 9.93 -21.55
CA ASP A 86 3.01 9.58 -22.86
C ASP A 86 1.80 8.65 -22.65
N GLU A 87 0.61 9.09 -23.05
CA GLU A 87 -0.65 8.34 -22.89
C GLU A 87 -0.57 6.93 -23.47
N LEU A 88 0.11 6.77 -24.61
CA LEU A 88 0.31 5.48 -25.24
C LEU A 88 1.15 4.54 -24.37
N LYS A 89 2.22 5.05 -23.76
CA LYS A 89 3.05 4.26 -22.82
C LYS A 89 2.25 3.86 -21.59
N MET A 90 1.34 4.71 -21.12
CA MET A 90 0.47 4.40 -19.99
C MET A 90 -0.55 3.30 -20.33
N ILE A 91 -1.13 3.32 -21.52
CA ILE A 91 -2.05 2.26 -22.01
C ILE A 91 -1.31 0.94 -22.13
N LEU A 92 -0.12 0.93 -22.76
CA LEU A 92 0.70 -0.27 -22.88
C LEU A 92 1.14 -0.81 -21.53
N TRP A 93 1.47 0.07 -20.58
CA TRP A 93 1.79 -0.33 -19.22
C TRP A 93 0.60 -1.01 -18.54
N ASN A 94 -0.62 -0.43 -18.62
CA ASN A 94 -1.83 -1.04 -18.07
C ASN A 94 -2.10 -2.43 -18.65
N MET A 95 -1.93 -2.61 -19.95
CA MET A 95 -2.12 -3.91 -20.60
C MET A 95 -1.09 -4.94 -20.11
N ALA A 96 0.18 -4.54 -20.00
CA ALA A 96 1.24 -5.43 -19.52
C ALA A 96 1.09 -5.79 -18.03
N GLN A 97 0.46 -4.92 -17.23
CA GLN A 97 0.28 -5.10 -15.79
C GLN A 97 -1.09 -5.66 -15.39
N ALA A 98 -1.99 -5.93 -16.35
CA ALA A 98 -3.38 -6.30 -16.08
C ALA A 98 -3.53 -7.48 -15.09
N ASP A 99 -2.69 -8.50 -15.21
CA ASP A 99 -2.71 -9.66 -14.31
C ASP A 99 -2.25 -9.30 -12.90
N TYR A 100 -1.20 -8.49 -12.76
CA TYR A 100 -0.73 -8.03 -11.46
C TYR A 100 -1.74 -7.11 -10.78
N ILE A 101 -2.41 -6.23 -11.53
CA ILE A 101 -3.47 -5.36 -11.02
C ILE A 101 -4.64 -6.17 -10.49
N ARG A 102 -5.08 -7.19 -11.25
CA ARG A 102 -6.17 -8.10 -10.84
C ARG A 102 -5.82 -8.87 -9.56
N GLU A 103 -4.61 -9.41 -9.47
CA GLU A 103 -4.16 -10.12 -8.27
C GLU A 103 -3.92 -9.15 -7.10
N SER A 104 -3.47 -7.93 -7.36
CA SER A 104 -3.35 -6.88 -6.33
C SER A 104 -4.70 -6.51 -5.72
N SER A 105 -5.75 -6.39 -6.54
CA SER A 105 -7.12 -6.14 -6.05
C SER A 105 -7.58 -7.25 -5.09
N LYS A 106 -7.38 -8.52 -5.46
CA LYS A 106 -7.72 -9.67 -4.60
C LYS A 106 -6.93 -9.67 -3.29
N LEU A 107 -5.63 -9.38 -3.36
CA LEU A 107 -4.77 -9.26 -2.18
C LEU A 107 -5.27 -8.13 -1.27
N ALA A 108 -5.57 -6.96 -1.84
CA ALA A 108 -6.09 -5.82 -1.11
C ALA A 108 -7.41 -6.14 -0.38
N GLU A 109 -8.34 -6.85 -1.04
CA GLU A 109 -9.60 -7.28 -0.43
C GLU A 109 -9.38 -8.18 0.80
N LYS A 110 -8.46 -9.15 0.71
CA LYS A 110 -8.16 -10.04 1.84
C LYS A 110 -7.52 -9.31 3.01
N ILE A 111 -6.59 -8.39 2.73
CA ILE A 111 -5.94 -7.58 3.78
C ILE A 111 -6.96 -6.62 4.40
N GLN A 112 -7.75 -5.90 3.60
CA GLN A 112 -8.73 -4.94 4.08
C GLN A 112 -9.79 -5.60 4.98
N ALA A 113 -10.28 -6.77 4.62
CA ALA A 113 -11.24 -7.52 5.42
C ALA A 113 -10.71 -7.83 6.82
N GLU A 114 -9.45 -8.25 6.94
CA GLU A 114 -8.82 -8.55 8.23
C GLU A 114 -8.54 -7.29 9.06
N LEU A 115 -8.11 -6.19 8.42
CA LEU A 115 -7.92 -4.90 9.08
C LEU A 115 -9.23 -4.40 9.72
N ASN A 116 -10.35 -4.53 9.02
CA ASN A 116 -11.65 -4.13 9.55
C ASN A 116 -12.08 -4.93 10.78
N ILE A 117 -11.81 -6.22 10.80
CA ILE A 117 -12.17 -7.11 11.91
C ILE A 117 -11.32 -6.79 13.15
N LEU A 118 -9.99 -6.75 12.99
CA LEU A 118 -9.09 -6.63 14.15
C LEU A 118 -8.99 -5.21 14.69
N MET A 119 -9.09 -4.20 13.84
CA MET A 119 -8.96 -2.82 14.28
C MET A 119 -10.28 -2.21 14.77
N ASN A 120 -11.40 -2.89 14.52
CA ASN A 120 -12.75 -2.46 14.94
C ASN A 120 -13.01 -0.97 14.66
N THR A 121 -12.64 -0.51 13.48
CA THR A 121 -12.78 0.88 13.04
C THR A 121 -13.67 0.97 11.80
N ARG A 122 -13.94 2.18 11.33
CA ARG A 122 -14.69 2.38 10.09
C ARG A 122 -13.97 1.69 8.93
N ASN A 123 -14.69 0.84 8.21
CA ASN A 123 -14.23 0.28 6.95
C ASN A 123 -14.20 1.38 5.87
N ARG A 124 -13.02 1.70 5.36
CA ARG A 124 -12.86 2.62 4.22
C ARG A 124 -12.75 1.89 2.88
N GLY A 125 -12.62 0.58 2.92
CA GLY A 125 -12.64 -0.30 1.76
C GLY A 125 -11.32 -0.42 1.03
N VAL A 126 -11.40 -1.13 -0.09
CA VAL A 126 -10.34 -1.23 -1.08
C VAL A 126 -10.53 -0.11 -2.11
N LYS A 127 -9.44 0.54 -2.47
CA LYS A 127 -9.42 1.65 -3.40
C LYS A 127 -8.30 1.48 -4.42
N GLN A 128 -8.32 2.31 -5.44
CA GLN A 128 -7.24 2.38 -6.43
C GLN A 128 -6.80 3.82 -6.64
N ALA A 129 -5.50 4.01 -6.91
CA ALA A 129 -4.96 5.32 -7.24
C ALA A 129 -3.54 5.19 -7.87
N PRO A 130 -3.00 6.24 -8.50
CA PRO A 130 -1.72 6.20 -9.20
C PRO A 130 -0.52 6.34 -8.23
N PHE A 131 -0.36 5.40 -7.30
CA PHE A 131 0.78 5.35 -6.38
C PHE A 131 2.06 4.92 -7.09
N ARG A 132 3.05 5.80 -7.20
CA ARG A 132 4.33 5.53 -7.87
C ARG A 132 5.09 4.35 -7.27
N VAL A 133 5.01 4.17 -5.96
CA VAL A 133 5.67 3.04 -5.28
C VAL A 133 5.17 1.67 -5.77
N LEU A 134 3.95 1.60 -6.30
CA LEU A 134 3.35 0.37 -6.83
C LEU A 134 3.52 0.23 -8.34
N MET A 135 3.71 1.35 -9.08
CA MET A 135 3.71 1.35 -10.55
C MET A 135 4.82 0.51 -11.19
N ARG A 136 5.96 0.38 -10.52
CA ARG A 136 7.12 -0.36 -11.07
C ARG A 136 7.28 -1.76 -10.49
N ALA A 137 6.34 -2.22 -9.69
CA ALA A 137 6.36 -3.57 -9.15
C ALA A 137 5.95 -4.57 -10.24
N SER A 138 6.77 -5.59 -10.47
CA SER A 138 6.52 -6.69 -11.42
C SER A 138 5.89 -7.90 -10.72
N MET A 139 5.01 -7.64 -9.75
CA MET A 139 4.26 -8.62 -8.96
C MET A 139 3.00 -7.98 -8.39
N PRO A 140 2.05 -8.75 -7.80
CA PRO A 140 0.95 -8.20 -7.03
C PRO A 140 1.45 -7.25 -5.95
N ALA A 141 0.95 -6.01 -5.95
CA ALA A 141 1.43 -4.93 -5.10
C ALA A 141 0.29 -4.12 -4.49
N VAL A 142 0.36 -3.86 -3.19
CA VAL A 142 -0.63 -3.09 -2.45
C VAL A 142 0.02 -2.06 -1.52
N LEU A 143 -0.69 -0.96 -1.27
CA LEU A 143 -0.36 0.02 -0.25
C LEU A 143 -1.45 -0.03 0.83
N VAL A 144 -1.04 -0.20 2.07
CA VAL A 144 -1.91 -0.36 3.23
C VAL A 144 -1.76 0.85 4.13
N GLU A 145 -2.82 1.65 4.22
CA GLU A 145 -2.96 2.71 5.20
C GLU A 145 -3.59 2.13 6.46
N VAL A 146 -2.81 1.99 7.52
CA VAL A 146 -3.29 1.34 8.75
C VAL A 146 -4.17 2.24 9.63
N GLY A 147 -4.30 3.52 9.29
CA GLY A 147 -5.13 4.52 9.97
C GLY A 147 -4.59 5.93 9.75
N PHE A 148 -5.15 6.92 10.45
CA PHE A 148 -4.87 8.34 10.25
C PHE A 148 -4.14 8.95 11.44
N ILE A 149 -2.89 9.41 11.25
CA ILE A 149 -2.14 10.12 12.29
C ILE A 149 -2.76 11.49 12.62
N SER A 150 -3.51 12.08 11.67
CA SER A 150 -4.25 13.32 11.85
C SER A 150 -5.48 13.17 12.77
N ASN A 151 -5.96 11.94 12.99
CA ASN A 151 -7.05 11.66 13.91
C ASN A 151 -6.50 11.45 15.33
N LEU A 152 -6.92 12.30 16.29
CA LEU A 152 -6.40 12.27 17.65
C LEU A 152 -6.60 10.93 18.38
N LYS A 153 -7.70 10.21 18.10
CA LYS A 153 -7.97 8.91 18.72
C LYS A 153 -7.03 7.85 18.15
N GLU A 154 -6.89 7.80 16.82
CA GLU A 154 -5.98 6.85 16.16
C GLU A 154 -4.52 7.16 16.46
N ALA A 155 -4.12 8.42 16.47
CA ALA A 155 -2.79 8.84 16.90
C ALA A 155 -2.43 8.38 18.33
N LYS A 156 -3.40 8.42 19.26
CA LYS A 156 -3.22 7.87 20.62
C LYS A 156 -3.10 6.34 20.62
N MET A 157 -3.85 5.64 19.75
CA MET A 157 -3.75 4.19 19.61
C MET A 157 -2.40 3.78 19.00
N MET A 158 -1.90 4.52 18.01
CA MET A 158 -0.61 4.30 17.35
C MET A 158 0.60 4.43 18.29
N LYS A 159 0.46 5.07 19.45
CA LYS A 159 1.51 5.09 20.50
C LYS A 159 1.63 3.76 21.24
N LYS A 160 0.70 2.82 21.05
CA LYS A 160 0.68 1.54 21.77
C LYS A 160 1.21 0.41 20.89
N ASN A 161 2.08 -0.43 21.44
CA ASN A 161 2.60 -1.61 20.74
C ASN A 161 1.49 -2.58 20.29
N ALA A 162 0.34 -2.60 20.97
CA ALA A 162 -0.81 -3.41 20.58
C ALA A 162 -1.31 -3.04 19.19
N PHE A 163 -1.39 -1.74 18.86
CA PHE A 163 -1.82 -1.27 17.53
C PHE A 163 -0.97 -1.87 16.40
N TYR A 164 0.34 -1.81 16.54
CA TYR A 164 1.26 -2.34 15.53
C TYR A 164 1.16 -3.87 15.38
N ARG A 165 0.96 -4.58 16.49
CA ARG A 165 0.72 -6.03 16.45
C ARG A 165 -0.58 -6.38 15.76
N ASP A 166 -1.65 -5.65 16.03
CA ASP A 166 -2.96 -5.89 15.44
C ASP A 166 -2.94 -5.57 13.94
N ALA A 167 -2.32 -4.46 13.52
CA ALA A 167 -2.13 -4.14 12.12
C ALA A 167 -1.28 -5.21 11.40
N ALA A 168 -0.14 -5.60 11.97
CA ALA A 168 0.72 -6.64 11.40
C ALA A 168 0.01 -8.00 11.33
N MET A 169 -0.78 -8.37 12.36
CA MET A 169 -1.56 -9.61 12.37
C MET A 169 -2.69 -9.58 11.33
N SER A 170 -3.33 -8.43 11.10
CA SER A 170 -4.34 -8.26 10.06
C SER A 170 -3.75 -8.47 8.67
N ILE A 171 -2.63 -7.80 8.38
CA ILE A 171 -1.91 -7.96 7.10
C ILE A 171 -1.49 -9.41 6.91
N PHE A 172 -0.93 -10.05 7.94
CA PHE A 172 -0.53 -11.45 7.91
C PHE A 172 -1.69 -12.40 7.62
N LYS A 173 -2.84 -12.23 8.29
CA LYS A 173 -4.03 -13.06 8.07
C LYS A 173 -4.62 -12.86 6.67
N GLY A 174 -4.68 -11.61 6.19
CA GLY A 174 -5.11 -11.30 4.83
C GLY A 174 -4.21 -11.95 3.78
N LEU A 175 -2.88 -11.83 3.96
CA LEU A 175 -1.88 -12.49 3.11
C LEU A 175 -2.04 -14.01 3.12
N LYS A 176 -2.21 -14.63 4.30
CA LYS A 176 -2.46 -16.07 4.43
C LYS A 176 -3.70 -16.51 3.66
N LYS A 177 -4.80 -15.75 3.75
CA LYS A 177 -6.04 -16.04 3.01
C LYS A 177 -5.90 -15.84 1.50
N TYR A 178 -5.01 -14.96 1.07
CA TYR A 178 -4.71 -14.77 -0.35
C TYR A 178 -3.90 -15.94 -0.92
N ILE A 179 -2.90 -16.42 -0.19
CA ILE A 179 -1.99 -17.49 -0.66
C ILE A 179 -2.68 -18.85 -0.63
N ASN A 180 -3.51 -19.12 0.37
CA ASN A 180 -4.20 -20.42 0.54
C ASN A 180 -5.55 -20.44 -0.21
N LYS A 181 -5.56 -19.97 -1.45
CA LYS A 181 -6.75 -20.04 -2.35
C LYS A 181 -7.19 -21.47 -2.58
#